data_27a5ea18a2de8726cc7d15c35c448b0d
#
_entry.id   27a5ea18a2de8726cc7d15c35c448b0d
#
_cell.length_a   1.000
_cell.length_b   1.000
_cell.length_c   1.000
_cell.angle_alpha   90.00
_cell.angle_beta   90.00
_cell.angle_gamma   90.00
#
_symmetry.space_group_name_H-M   'P 1'
#
loop_
_entity.id
_entity.type
_entity.pdbx_description
1 polymer ?
#
loop_
_entity_poly.entity_id
_entity_poly.type
_entity_poly.pdbx_seq_one_letter_code
_entity_poly.pdbx_strand_id
1 'polypeptide(L)'
;KRGENGLPPTNWRSHFGGSAWEKVEGEADENGNEMYYLHLFSKKQPDLNWENPEVREELYKMVNYWLEKGIAGFRVDAINSIKKDARYLNLPVDGADGFAYSIKYTLNQPGIEEFLGELAKKTFKKHNCMTVAETPLLEYERYNDFIGEDGFFSMIFDFSYSDLDMTKGGFYYSLRDIPTVELRNKIFESQLTQQKYGWGAPFLENHDLPRSLNKFFGKKANETNAKLLANVFFFLRGTPFIYQGQEIGMDNFVRNDISEFDDIASKDQYQRALGEGFSSEEALHFVNKRSRDNSRTPMQWDNSKNAGFSKDENSKSWIKLTGSQATTNVADQINDKNSIFSHYKKMIDLRQNGKYSDCLTFGDFISVPLENEKIIAYVRKYKNQKVLCINNFSDKKQQVELSEIAKSISEKEIKLADILINNYENIENDGKVLVLEGYQSLLVQI
;
A
#
# COMPACT_ATOMS: atom_id res chain seq x y z
N LYS A 1 -19.29 -19.00 18.32
CA LYS A 1 -18.74 -20.36 18.52
C LYS A 1 -18.58 -20.65 20.00
N ARG A 2 -18.73 -21.91 20.41
CA ARG A 2 -18.45 -22.35 21.77
C ARG A 2 -16.98 -22.63 21.98
N GLY A 3 -16.47 -22.29 23.16
CA GLY A 3 -15.20 -22.76 23.66
C GLY A 3 -15.31 -24.17 24.28
N GLU A 4 -14.20 -24.82 24.47
CA GLU A 4 -14.12 -26.11 25.18
C GLU A 4 -13.21 -25.97 26.39
N ASN A 5 -13.63 -26.47 27.55
CA ASN A 5 -12.88 -26.41 28.81
C ASN A 5 -12.43 -24.99 29.20
N GLY A 6 -13.25 -23.98 28.93
CA GLY A 6 -12.93 -22.56 29.20
C GLY A 6 -11.91 -21.93 28.24
N LEU A 7 -11.54 -22.62 27.17
CA LEU A 7 -10.62 -22.12 26.14
C LEU A 7 -11.38 -21.61 24.92
N PRO A 8 -10.84 -20.63 24.17
CA PRO A 8 -11.44 -20.18 22.91
C PRO A 8 -11.44 -21.30 21.85
N PRO A 9 -12.29 -21.18 20.80
CA PRO A 9 -12.44 -22.22 19.78
C PRO A 9 -11.16 -22.62 19.04
N THR A 10 -10.21 -21.70 18.89
CA THR A 10 -8.89 -21.97 18.30
C THR A 10 -7.81 -21.06 18.91
N ASN A 11 -6.55 -21.39 18.64
CA ASN A 11 -5.41 -20.56 19.03
C ASN A 11 -5.06 -19.49 17.98
N TRP A 12 -6.05 -19.02 17.22
CA TRP A 12 -5.79 -18.01 16.19
C TRP A 12 -5.46 -16.66 16.79
N ARG A 13 -4.45 -16.00 16.19
CA ARG A 13 -4.04 -14.66 16.56
C ARG A 13 -4.82 -13.62 15.74
N SER A 14 -5.28 -12.55 16.41
CA SER A 14 -5.75 -11.35 15.74
C SER A 14 -4.62 -10.64 15.00
N HIS A 15 -4.92 -9.97 13.90
CA HIS A 15 -3.95 -9.13 13.17
C HIS A 15 -3.39 -7.98 14.04
N PHE A 16 -4.14 -7.58 15.07
CA PHE A 16 -3.73 -6.53 16.01
C PHE A 16 -3.19 -7.09 17.33
N GLY A 17 -2.95 -8.39 17.38
CA GLY A 17 -2.38 -9.08 18.52
C GLY A 17 -3.39 -9.72 19.46
N GLY A 18 -2.89 -10.64 20.27
CA GLY A 18 -3.69 -11.45 21.18
C GLY A 18 -4.59 -12.46 20.47
N SER A 19 -5.57 -13.03 21.22
CA SER A 19 -6.53 -13.97 20.67
C SER A 19 -7.41 -13.32 19.59
N ALA A 20 -7.75 -14.06 18.54
CA ALA A 20 -8.78 -13.69 17.58
C ALA A 20 -10.22 -13.97 18.07
N TRP A 21 -10.34 -14.45 19.31
CA TRP A 21 -11.62 -14.79 19.91
C TRP A 21 -11.83 -13.99 21.21
N GLU A 22 -12.99 -13.36 21.31
CA GLU A 22 -13.40 -12.67 22.54
C GLU A 22 -14.63 -13.37 23.10
N LYS A 23 -14.66 -13.53 24.42
CA LYS A 23 -15.80 -14.13 25.14
C LYS A 23 -17.00 -13.19 25.09
N VAL A 24 -18.18 -13.77 24.86
CA VAL A 24 -19.45 -13.05 24.99
C VAL A 24 -19.87 -13.15 26.45
N GLU A 25 -19.78 -12.06 27.18
CA GLU A 25 -20.11 -12.05 28.59
C GLU A 25 -21.60 -12.38 28.84
N GLY A 26 -21.84 -13.29 29.76
CA GLY A 26 -23.17 -13.70 30.12
C GLY A 26 -23.85 -14.68 29.17
N GLU A 27 -23.16 -15.11 28.11
CA GLU A 27 -23.70 -16.04 27.14
C GLU A 27 -23.02 -17.42 27.28
N ALA A 28 -23.84 -18.46 27.38
CA ALA A 28 -23.40 -19.86 27.36
C ALA A 28 -24.33 -20.69 26.46
N ASP A 29 -23.83 -21.80 25.93
CA ASP A 29 -24.66 -22.77 25.21
C ASP A 29 -25.55 -23.57 26.19
N GLU A 30 -26.39 -24.44 25.67
CA GLU A 30 -27.32 -25.33 26.43
C GLU A 30 -26.59 -26.26 27.42
N ASN A 31 -25.28 -26.47 27.22
CA ASN A 31 -24.42 -27.30 28.05
C ASN A 31 -23.56 -26.49 29.05
N GLY A 32 -23.77 -25.17 29.10
CA GLY A 32 -23.02 -24.26 29.95
C GLY A 32 -21.64 -23.88 29.43
N ASN A 33 -21.29 -24.21 28.17
CA ASN A 33 -20.02 -23.79 27.57
C ASN A 33 -20.07 -22.32 27.18
N GLU A 34 -18.99 -21.60 27.46
CA GLU A 34 -18.84 -20.19 27.12
C GLU A 34 -18.91 -19.95 25.62
N MET A 35 -19.56 -18.85 25.23
CA MET A 35 -19.69 -18.44 23.84
C MET A 35 -18.64 -17.41 23.49
N TYR A 36 -18.10 -17.51 22.25
CA TYR A 36 -17.08 -16.62 21.72
C TYR A 36 -17.46 -16.08 20.34
N TYR A 37 -17.09 -14.84 20.06
CA TYR A 37 -17.14 -14.29 18.72
C TYR A 37 -15.72 -14.15 18.13
N LEU A 38 -15.63 -14.28 16.81
CA LEU A 38 -14.38 -14.10 16.07
C LEU A 38 -14.17 -12.61 15.79
N HIS A 39 -12.94 -12.15 15.90
CA HIS A 39 -12.48 -10.85 15.45
C HIS A 39 -11.06 -10.93 14.92
N LEU A 40 -10.88 -10.93 13.60
CA LEU A 40 -9.53 -10.97 13.01
C LEU A 40 -8.74 -9.69 13.26
N PHE A 41 -9.43 -8.59 13.57
CA PHE A 41 -8.86 -7.27 13.88
C PHE A 41 -9.13 -6.90 15.35
N SER A 42 -9.66 -5.72 15.62
CA SER A 42 -10.00 -5.31 16.99
C SER A 42 -11.18 -6.11 17.54
N LYS A 43 -11.16 -6.39 18.85
CA LYS A 43 -12.33 -6.97 19.53
C LYS A 43 -13.62 -6.11 19.44
N LYS A 44 -13.50 -4.84 19.04
CA LYS A 44 -14.63 -3.96 18.71
C LYS A 44 -15.13 -4.13 17.28
N GLN A 45 -14.52 -5.01 16.50
CA GLN A 45 -14.84 -5.30 15.09
C GLN A 45 -15.15 -6.79 14.94
N PRO A 46 -16.32 -7.29 15.43
CA PRO A 46 -16.70 -8.68 15.24
C PRO A 46 -16.75 -9.05 13.76
N ASP A 47 -16.22 -10.21 13.39
CA ASP A 47 -16.37 -10.75 12.06
C ASP A 47 -17.80 -11.21 11.81
N LEU A 48 -18.42 -10.69 10.77
CA LEU A 48 -19.76 -11.09 10.36
C LEU A 48 -19.76 -12.49 9.74
N ASN A 49 -20.81 -13.26 10.02
CA ASN A 49 -20.96 -14.61 9.50
C ASN A 49 -21.46 -14.58 8.05
N TRP A 50 -20.56 -14.48 7.08
CA TRP A 50 -20.89 -14.48 5.64
C TRP A 50 -21.48 -15.82 5.15
N GLU A 51 -21.34 -16.92 5.90
CA GLU A 51 -22.04 -18.19 5.58
C GLU A 51 -23.56 -18.06 5.77
N ASN A 52 -24.03 -17.12 6.61
CA ASN A 52 -25.45 -16.84 6.76
C ASN A 52 -25.98 -15.95 5.62
N PRO A 53 -26.90 -16.44 4.77
CA PRO A 53 -27.45 -15.66 3.65
C PRO A 53 -28.20 -14.40 4.10
N GLU A 54 -28.86 -14.43 5.26
CA GLU A 54 -29.56 -13.25 5.79
C GLU A 54 -28.58 -12.10 6.12
N VAL A 55 -27.41 -12.42 6.67
CA VAL A 55 -26.35 -11.44 6.91
C VAL A 55 -25.88 -10.83 5.58
N ARG A 56 -25.67 -11.63 4.56
CA ARG A 56 -25.28 -11.14 3.23
C ARG A 56 -26.32 -10.21 2.64
N GLU A 57 -27.62 -10.57 2.71
CA GLU A 57 -28.72 -9.73 2.20
C GLU A 57 -28.78 -8.36 2.91
N GLU A 58 -28.57 -8.31 4.23
CA GLU A 58 -28.54 -7.04 4.96
C GLU A 58 -27.34 -6.19 4.55
N LEU A 59 -26.18 -6.81 4.32
CA LEU A 59 -25.00 -6.09 3.82
C LEU A 59 -25.26 -5.52 2.40
N TYR A 60 -25.90 -6.27 1.51
CA TYR A 60 -26.24 -5.78 0.18
C TYR A 60 -27.23 -4.62 0.21
N LYS A 61 -28.23 -4.66 1.11
CA LYS A 61 -29.15 -3.54 1.35
C LYS A 61 -28.38 -2.29 1.81
N MET A 62 -27.44 -2.45 2.74
CA MET A 62 -26.60 -1.34 3.23
C MET A 62 -25.76 -0.73 2.11
N VAL A 63 -25.11 -1.54 1.28
CA VAL A 63 -24.32 -1.06 0.15
C VAL A 63 -25.19 -0.33 -0.86
N ASN A 64 -26.33 -0.91 -1.26
CA ASN A 64 -27.26 -0.30 -2.19
C ASN A 64 -27.84 1.01 -1.66
N TYR A 65 -28.14 1.11 -0.36
CA TYR A 65 -28.60 2.36 0.26
C TYR A 65 -27.65 3.54 0.00
N TRP A 66 -26.34 3.31 0.12
CA TRP A 66 -25.36 4.35 -0.14
C TRP A 66 -25.22 4.67 -1.63
N LEU A 67 -25.25 3.66 -2.50
CA LEU A 67 -25.24 3.86 -3.95
C LEU A 67 -26.46 4.63 -4.44
N GLU A 68 -27.64 4.35 -3.90
CA GLU A 68 -28.90 5.06 -4.19
C GLU A 68 -28.86 6.52 -3.69
N LYS A 69 -28.04 6.82 -2.69
CA LYS A 69 -27.76 8.21 -2.26
C LYS A 69 -26.81 8.98 -3.18
N GLY A 70 -26.23 8.33 -4.19
CA GLY A 70 -25.43 8.95 -5.23
C GLY A 70 -23.93 8.91 -5.01
N ILE A 71 -23.40 8.06 -4.10
CA ILE A 71 -21.95 7.84 -4.06
C ILE A 71 -21.49 7.08 -5.29
N ALA A 72 -20.31 7.44 -5.80
CA ALA A 72 -19.78 6.90 -7.06
C ALA A 72 -19.13 5.52 -6.95
N GLY A 73 -18.88 5.03 -5.73
CA GLY A 73 -18.26 3.74 -5.52
C GLY A 73 -17.69 3.53 -4.12
N PHE A 74 -16.93 2.45 -3.95
CA PHE A 74 -16.39 2.03 -2.67
C PHE A 74 -14.90 1.64 -2.74
N ARG A 75 -14.16 1.98 -1.71
CA ARG A 75 -13.00 1.20 -1.28
C ARG A 75 -13.51 0.12 -0.33
N VAL A 76 -13.20 -1.14 -0.65
CA VAL A 76 -13.70 -2.30 0.09
C VAL A 76 -12.57 -2.92 0.91
N ASP A 77 -12.70 -2.77 2.22
CA ASP A 77 -11.69 -3.12 3.22
C ASP A 77 -11.57 -4.63 3.42
N ALA A 78 -10.33 -5.15 3.45
CA ALA A 78 -9.96 -6.53 3.83
C ALA A 78 -10.91 -7.61 3.27
N ILE A 79 -11.44 -7.40 2.07
CA ILE A 79 -12.56 -8.18 1.53
C ILE A 79 -12.22 -9.65 1.29
N ASN A 80 -10.96 -9.98 1.08
CA ASN A 80 -10.53 -11.35 0.88
C ASN A 80 -10.39 -12.17 2.17
N SER A 81 -10.77 -11.58 3.33
CA SER A 81 -10.83 -12.26 4.62
C SER A 81 -12.26 -12.62 5.10
N ILE A 82 -13.30 -12.33 4.30
CA ILE A 82 -14.69 -12.56 4.72
C ILE A 82 -15.08 -14.05 4.86
N LYS A 83 -14.39 -14.95 4.14
CA LYS A 83 -14.59 -16.40 4.26
C LYS A 83 -13.49 -17.01 5.11
N LYS A 84 -13.88 -17.93 6.01
CA LYS A 84 -12.97 -18.69 6.88
C LYS A 84 -13.08 -20.17 6.59
N ASP A 85 -12.01 -20.91 6.88
CA ASP A 85 -12.08 -22.37 6.87
C ASP A 85 -13.05 -22.84 7.98
N ALA A 86 -14.13 -23.50 7.57
CA ALA A 86 -15.22 -23.90 8.47
C ALA A 86 -14.80 -24.94 9.52
N ARG A 87 -13.65 -25.59 9.36
CA ARG A 87 -13.13 -26.59 10.30
C ARG A 87 -12.63 -25.97 11.60
N TYR A 88 -12.24 -24.70 11.58
CA TYR A 88 -11.70 -23.97 12.76
C TYR A 88 -10.62 -24.76 13.50
N LEU A 89 -9.56 -25.16 12.80
CA LEU A 89 -8.47 -25.96 13.36
C LEU A 89 -7.42 -25.11 14.05
N ASN A 90 -6.85 -25.62 15.13
CA ASN A 90 -5.65 -25.05 15.73
C ASN A 90 -4.46 -25.13 14.76
N LEU A 91 -3.55 -24.17 14.90
CA LEU A 91 -2.31 -24.08 14.14
C LEU A 91 -1.10 -24.31 15.09
N PRO A 92 0.06 -24.74 14.58
CA PRO A 92 1.29 -24.68 15.34
C PRO A 92 1.55 -23.25 15.85
N VAL A 93 1.83 -23.12 17.13
CA VAL A 93 2.18 -21.83 17.75
C VAL A 93 3.41 -21.25 17.05
N ASP A 94 3.39 -19.96 16.76
CA ASP A 94 4.45 -19.27 16.02
C ASP A 94 5.06 -18.06 16.75
N GLY A 95 4.81 -17.95 18.06
CA GLY A 95 5.37 -16.91 18.93
C GLY A 95 5.25 -17.27 20.41
N ALA A 96 5.96 -16.54 21.25
CA ALA A 96 5.97 -16.75 22.71
C ALA A 96 4.60 -16.50 23.38
N ASP A 97 3.67 -15.83 22.68
CA ASP A 97 2.31 -15.52 23.15
C ASP A 97 1.33 -16.73 23.11
N GLY A 98 1.75 -17.87 22.59
CA GLY A 98 0.93 -19.10 22.52
C GLY A 98 -0.12 -19.10 21.40
N PHE A 99 -0.18 -18.10 20.56
CA PHE A 99 -1.08 -18.02 19.42
C PHE A 99 -0.39 -18.37 18.09
N ALA A 100 -1.18 -18.44 17.03
CA ALA A 100 -0.69 -18.73 15.69
C ALA A 100 -1.32 -17.79 14.65
N TYR A 101 -0.53 -17.35 13.67
CA TYR A 101 -0.97 -16.50 12.57
C TYR A 101 -1.92 -17.28 11.66
N SER A 102 -3.17 -16.81 11.61
CA SER A 102 -4.28 -17.60 11.08
C SER A 102 -4.53 -17.44 9.57
N ILE A 103 -3.69 -16.69 8.84
CA ILE A 103 -3.85 -16.39 7.40
C ILE A 103 -4.23 -17.63 6.58
N LYS A 104 -3.60 -18.78 6.84
CA LYS A 104 -3.91 -20.03 6.13
C LYS A 104 -5.39 -20.41 6.17
N TYR A 105 -6.12 -20.02 7.22
CA TYR A 105 -7.53 -20.37 7.43
C TYR A 105 -8.49 -19.18 7.36
N THR A 106 -7.97 -17.97 7.18
CA THR A 106 -8.77 -16.74 7.27
C THR A 106 -8.65 -15.83 6.06
N LEU A 107 -7.71 -16.09 5.13
CA LEU A 107 -7.48 -15.24 3.97
C LEU A 107 -7.60 -16.04 2.68
N ASN A 108 -8.20 -15.47 1.66
CA ASN A 108 -8.32 -16.04 0.31
C ASN A 108 -8.90 -17.48 0.29
N GLN A 109 -9.80 -17.81 1.20
CA GLN A 109 -10.31 -19.17 1.33
C GLN A 109 -11.08 -19.63 0.09
N PRO A 110 -10.97 -20.93 -0.30
CA PRO A 110 -11.75 -21.49 -1.41
C PRO A 110 -13.25 -21.27 -1.24
N GLY A 111 -13.93 -20.89 -2.33
CA GLY A 111 -15.37 -20.59 -2.33
C GLY A 111 -15.71 -19.16 -1.91
N ILE A 112 -14.74 -18.28 -1.64
CA ILE A 112 -14.98 -16.86 -1.41
C ILE A 112 -15.58 -16.18 -2.65
N GLU A 113 -15.30 -16.74 -3.82
CA GLU A 113 -15.81 -16.28 -5.12
C GLU A 113 -17.34 -16.22 -5.17
N GLU A 114 -18.01 -17.16 -4.48
CA GLU A 114 -19.46 -17.16 -4.35
C GLU A 114 -19.95 -15.88 -3.66
N PHE A 115 -19.35 -15.52 -2.53
CA PHE A 115 -19.74 -14.33 -1.76
C PHE A 115 -19.41 -13.03 -2.51
N LEU A 116 -18.22 -12.98 -3.13
CA LEU A 116 -17.78 -11.80 -3.90
C LEU A 116 -18.61 -11.62 -5.17
N GLY A 117 -18.94 -12.72 -5.87
CA GLY A 117 -19.80 -12.71 -7.05
C GLY A 117 -21.23 -12.27 -6.72
N GLU A 118 -21.78 -12.75 -5.60
CA GLU A 118 -23.09 -12.31 -5.10
C GLU A 118 -23.10 -10.82 -4.76
N LEU A 119 -22.10 -10.36 -3.99
CA LEU A 119 -21.92 -8.95 -3.64
C LEU A 119 -21.83 -8.08 -4.90
N ALA A 120 -20.93 -8.41 -5.82
CA ALA A 120 -20.75 -7.64 -7.05
C ALA A 120 -22.03 -7.55 -7.87
N LYS A 121 -22.72 -8.69 -8.08
CA LYS A 121 -23.95 -8.77 -8.88
C LYS A 121 -25.10 -8.01 -8.27
N LYS A 122 -25.30 -8.12 -6.94
CA LYS A 122 -26.43 -7.52 -6.23
C LYS A 122 -26.25 -6.04 -5.91
N THR A 123 -25.00 -5.53 -5.99
CA THR A 123 -24.67 -4.14 -5.62
C THR A 123 -23.91 -3.41 -6.72
N PHE A 124 -22.60 -3.59 -6.84
CA PHE A 124 -21.68 -2.78 -7.65
C PHE A 124 -22.04 -2.77 -9.14
N LYS A 125 -22.25 -3.94 -9.72
CA LYS A 125 -22.60 -4.08 -11.16
C LYS A 125 -24.01 -3.53 -11.47
N LYS A 126 -24.92 -3.58 -10.51
CA LYS A 126 -26.28 -3.02 -10.64
C LYS A 126 -26.25 -1.49 -10.79
N HIS A 127 -25.31 -0.81 -10.12
CA HIS A 127 -25.21 0.64 -10.10
C HIS A 127 -24.10 1.20 -11.00
N ASN A 128 -23.37 0.32 -11.71
CA ASN A 128 -22.21 0.72 -12.53
C ASN A 128 -21.24 1.64 -11.77
N CYS A 129 -20.94 1.30 -10.53
CA CYS A 129 -20.07 2.10 -9.66
C CYS A 129 -18.62 1.62 -9.72
N MET A 130 -17.67 2.52 -9.41
CA MET A 130 -16.27 2.19 -9.27
C MET A 130 -16.01 1.47 -7.95
N THR A 131 -15.15 0.46 -7.97
CA THR A 131 -14.71 -0.21 -6.74
C THR A 131 -13.20 -0.43 -6.74
N VAL A 132 -12.58 -0.25 -5.58
CA VAL A 132 -11.21 -0.66 -5.33
C VAL A 132 -11.17 -1.55 -4.09
N ALA A 133 -10.68 -2.79 -4.25
CA ALA A 133 -10.65 -3.74 -3.16
C ALA A 133 -9.25 -3.84 -2.52
N GLU A 134 -9.23 -3.98 -1.22
CA GLU A 134 -8.04 -4.32 -0.48
C GLU A 134 -7.94 -5.83 -0.35
N THR A 135 -6.93 -6.40 -1.01
CA THR A 135 -6.75 -7.84 -1.16
C THR A 135 -5.31 -8.27 -0.88
N PRO A 136 -4.82 -8.11 0.37
CA PRO A 136 -3.47 -8.52 0.70
C PRO A 136 -3.25 -10.00 0.40
N LEU A 137 -2.02 -10.33 -0.05
CA LEU A 137 -1.60 -11.69 -0.37
C LEU A 137 -2.52 -12.43 -1.38
N LEU A 138 -3.18 -11.70 -2.27
CA LEU A 138 -3.92 -12.32 -3.39
C LEU A 138 -2.91 -12.87 -4.41
N GLU A 139 -3.06 -14.14 -4.75
CA GLU A 139 -2.24 -14.79 -5.76
C GLU A 139 -2.56 -14.25 -7.16
N TYR A 140 -1.54 -14.05 -8.01
CA TYR A 140 -1.71 -13.47 -9.34
C TYR A 140 -2.60 -14.30 -10.28
N GLU A 141 -2.65 -15.60 -10.08
CA GLU A 141 -3.53 -16.52 -10.81
C GLU A 141 -5.01 -16.21 -10.62
N ARG A 142 -5.36 -15.58 -9.50
CA ARG A 142 -6.74 -15.19 -9.14
C ARG A 142 -7.13 -13.79 -9.60
N TYR A 143 -6.20 -13.01 -10.15
CA TYR A 143 -6.49 -11.63 -10.57
C TYR A 143 -7.61 -11.54 -11.60
N ASN A 144 -7.74 -12.53 -12.49
CA ASN A 144 -8.86 -12.57 -13.45
C ASN A 144 -10.22 -12.57 -12.77
N ASP A 145 -10.38 -13.28 -11.65
CA ASP A 145 -11.65 -13.33 -10.91
C ASP A 145 -11.96 -11.99 -10.22
N PHE A 146 -10.90 -11.27 -9.81
CA PHE A 146 -11.04 -10.04 -9.05
C PHE A 146 -11.22 -8.80 -9.94
N ILE A 147 -10.41 -8.66 -11.00
CA ILE A 147 -10.36 -7.45 -11.86
C ILE A 147 -10.49 -7.73 -13.36
N GLY A 148 -10.81 -8.96 -13.77
CA GLY A 148 -11.10 -9.30 -15.15
C GLY A 148 -12.36 -8.59 -15.67
N GLU A 149 -12.71 -8.85 -16.93
CA GLU A 149 -13.91 -8.27 -17.58
C GLU A 149 -15.18 -8.52 -16.77
N ASP A 150 -15.33 -9.74 -16.23
CA ASP A 150 -16.41 -10.12 -15.33
C ASP A 150 -16.01 -10.09 -13.84
N GLY A 151 -14.87 -9.52 -13.52
CA GLY A 151 -14.32 -9.47 -12.18
C GLY A 151 -15.25 -8.85 -11.13
N PHE A 152 -14.96 -9.13 -9.86
CA PHE A 152 -15.78 -8.65 -8.75
C PHE A 152 -15.63 -7.15 -8.51
N PHE A 153 -14.47 -6.58 -8.84
CA PHE A 153 -14.10 -5.18 -8.57
C PHE A 153 -13.51 -4.50 -9.81
N SER A 154 -13.58 -3.17 -9.86
CA SER A 154 -12.98 -2.39 -10.94
C SER A 154 -11.46 -2.42 -10.89
N MET A 155 -10.88 -2.46 -9.68
CA MET A 155 -9.44 -2.53 -9.43
C MET A 155 -9.16 -3.07 -8.04
N ILE A 156 -7.88 -3.44 -7.79
CA ILE A 156 -7.39 -3.86 -6.47
C ILE A 156 -6.10 -3.14 -6.13
N PHE A 157 -5.86 -2.99 -4.83
CA PHE A 157 -4.53 -2.63 -4.31
C PHE A 157 -3.64 -3.87 -4.26
N ASP A 158 -2.53 -3.81 -4.96
CA ASP A 158 -1.50 -4.86 -4.92
C ASP A 158 -0.43 -4.50 -3.89
N PHE A 159 -0.38 -5.25 -2.80
CA PHE A 159 0.59 -5.06 -1.72
C PHE A 159 1.94 -5.73 -1.99
N SER A 160 2.07 -6.51 -3.06
CA SER A 160 3.25 -7.35 -3.31
C SER A 160 4.57 -6.58 -3.35
N TYR A 161 4.57 -5.35 -3.86
CA TYR A 161 5.75 -4.49 -3.89
C TYR A 161 5.81 -3.51 -2.72
N SER A 162 4.68 -3.21 -2.08
CA SER A 162 4.65 -2.32 -0.92
C SER A 162 5.02 -3.01 0.40
N ASP A 163 4.92 -4.34 0.48
CA ASP A 163 5.23 -5.13 1.67
C ASP A 163 6.50 -5.98 1.55
N LEU A 164 7.36 -5.69 0.58
CA LEU A 164 8.63 -6.41 0.36
C LEU A 164 9.61 -6.35 1.55
N ASP A 165 9.47 -5.35 2.42
CA ASP A 165 10.25 -5.25 3.66
C ASP A 165 9.79 -6.22 4.75
N MET A 166 8.56 -6.77 4.62
CA MET A 166 8.03 -7.74 5.58
C MET A 166 8.53 -9.13 5.27
N THR A 167 9.06 -9.80 6.28
CA THR A 167 9.39 -11.20 6.18
C THR A 167 8.18 -12.08 6.54
N LYS A 168 8.34 -13.37 6.37
CA LYS A 168 7.31 -14.35 6.67
C LYS A 168 6.85 -14.22 8.14
N GLY A 169 5.55 -14.13 8.36
CA GLY A 169 4.94 -13.99 9.68
C GLY A 169 4.51 -12.58 10.07
N GLY A 170 4.92 -11.55 9.32
CA GLY A 170 4.47 -10.17 9.56
C GLY A 170 5.01 -9.52 10.84
N PHE A 171 6.15 -9.99 11.34
CA PHE A 171 6.74 -9.48 12.58
C PHE A 171 7.64 -8.28 12.32
N TYR A 172 7.48 -7.20 13.10
CA TYR A 172 8.28 -5.97 12.92
C TYR A 172 9.77 -6.18 13.24
N TYR A 173 10.12 -7.12 14.12
CA TYR A 173 11.52 -7.46 14.41
C TYR A 173 12.20 -8.25 13.28
N SER A 174 11.47 -8.63 12.25
CA SER A 174 11.99 -9.33 11.07
C SER A 174 11.98 -8.48 9.79
N LEU A 175 11.85 -7.16 9.90
CA LEU A 175 11.94 -6.24 8.78
C LEU A 175 13.33 -6.29 8.13
N ARG A 176 13.36 -6.17 6.80
CA ARG A 176 14.58 -6.15 6.00
C ARG A 176 14.61 -4.95 5.06
N ASP A 177 15.79 -4.61 4.60
CA ASP A 177 15.95 -3.66 3.51
C ASP A 177 15.46 -4.29 2.20
N ILE A 178 14.92 -3.47 1.30
CA ILE A 178 14.40 -3.91 0.00
C ILE A 178 15.48 -3.70 -1.06
N PRO A 179 16.04 -4.78 -1.66
CA PRO A 179 16.93 -4.64 -2.82
C PRO A 179 16.18 -3.99 -4.00
N THR A 180 16.81 -3.02 -4.67
CA THR A 180 16.20 -2.33 -5.82
C THR A 180 15.75 -3.29 -6.92
N VAL A 181 16.56 -4.31 -7.20
CA VAL A 181 16.22 -5.34 -8.21
C VAL A 181 14.97 -6.14 -7.84
N GLU A 182 14.77 -6.43 -6.56
CA GLU A 182 13.58 -7.13 -6.08
C GLU A 182 12.34 -6.25 -6.21
N LEU A 183 12.43 -4.98 -5.79
CA LEU A 183 11.36 -4.00 -5.99
C LEU A 183 11.00 -3.87 -7.48
N ARG A 184 12.01 -3.71 -8.35
CA ARG A 184 11.83 -3.64 -9.80
C ARG A 184 11.08 -4.85 -10.35
N ASN A 185 11.55 -6.04 -10.03
CA ASN A 185 10.97 -7.28 -10.53
C ASN A 185 9.53 -7.47 -10.06
N LYS A 186 9.25 -7.10 -8.80
CA LYS A 186 7.89 -7.19 -8.24
C LYS A 186 6.95 -6.15 -8.87
N ILE A 187 7.41 -4.93 -9.14
CA ILE A 187 6.63 -3.94 -9.91
C ILE A 187 6.34 -4.48 -11.32
N PHE A 188 7.31 -5.10 -12.00
CA PHE A 188 7.10 -5.66 -13.34
C PHE A 188 6.07 -6.78 -13.33
N GLU A 189 6.21 -7.72 -12.42
CA GLU A 189 5.27 -8.84 -12.26
C GLU A 189 3.84 -8.33 -11.99
N SER A 190 3.69 -7.42 -11.04
CA SER A 190 2.42 -6.78 -10.70
C SER A 190 1.78 -6.09 -11.91
N GLN A 191 2.53 -5.25 -12.61
CA GLN A 191 2.03 -4.47 -13.73
C GLN A 191 1.65 -5.32 -14.94
N LEU A 192 2.46 -6.33 -15.27
CA LEU A 192 2.19 -7.26 -16.38
C LEU A 192 0.95 -8.11 -16.08
N THR A 193 0.79 -8.55 -14.83
CA THR A 193 -0.39 -9.30 -14.41
C THR A 193 -1.66 -8.45 -14.48
N GLN A 194 -1.63 -7.24 -13.90
CA GLN A 194 -2.76 -6.33 -13.93
C GLN A 194 -3.13 -5.92 -15.36
N GLN A 195 -2.12 -5.70 -16.24
CA GLN A 195 -2.36 -5.40 -17.64
C GLN A 195 -3.04 -6.54 -18.40
N LYS A 196 -2.68 -7.77 -18.07
CA LYS A 196 -3.27 -8.97 -18.70
C LYS A 196 -4.75 -9.13 -18.35
N TYR A 197 -5.15 -8.82 -17.12
CA TYR A 197 -6.47 -9.16 -16.63
C TYR A 197 -7.41 -7.96 -16.48
N GLY A 198 -6.90 -6.77 -16.13
CA GLY A 198 -7.77 -5.63 -15.86
C GLY A 198 -7.04 -4.32 -15.59
N TRP A 199 -7.43 -3.63 -14.53
CA TRP A 199 -6.94 -2.32 -14.16
C TRP A 199 -6.46 -2.29 -12.71
N GLY A 200 -5.31 -1.68 -12.45
CA GLY A 200 -4.71 -1.62 -11.13
C GLY A 200 -4.90 -0.30 -10.40
N ALA A 201 -4.56 -0.30 -9.12
CA ALA A 201 -4.52 0.86 -8.24
C ALA A 201 -3.10 1.02 -7.66
N PRO A 202 -2.13 1.54 -8.43
CA PRO A 202 -0.77 1.76 -7.93
C PRO A 202 -0.73 2.70 -6.73
N PHE A 203 0.02 2.34 -5.70
CA PHE A 203 0.24 3.14 -4.50
C PHE A 203 1.58 2.79 -3.85
N LEU A 204 2.12 3.66 -2.99
CA LEU A 204 3.32 3.36 -2.20
C LEU A 204 3.08 3.43 -0.70
N GLU A 205 2.12 4.23 -0.27
CA GLU A 205 1.75 4.37 1.13
C GLU A 205 0.25 4.59 1.30
N ASN A 206 -0.24 4.27 2.47
CA ASN A 206 -1.61 4.47 2.89
C ASN A 206 -1.66 4.66 4.43
N HIS A 207 -2.85 4.66 5.01
CA HIS A 207 -3.05 4.81 6.46
C HIS A 207 -2.60 3.59 7.29
N ASP A 208 -2.20 2.48 6.67
CA ASP A 208 -1.76 1.23 7.31
C ASP A 208 -0.28 0.91 7.06
N LEU A 209 0.42 1.75 6.31
CA LEU A 209 1.85 1.64 6.01
C LEU A 209 2.63 2.81 6.59
N PRO A 210 3.91 2.66 6.89
CA PRO A 210 4.78 3.80 7.21
C PRO A 210 4.96 4.68 5.97
N ARG A 211 5.47 5.90 6.15
CA ARG A 211 5.79 6.79 5.03
C ARG A 211 6.81 6.13 4.08
N SER A 212 6.49 6.13 2.80
CA SER A 212 7.31 5.47 1.77
C SER A 212 8.71 6.06 1.68
N LEU A 213 8.84 7.36 1.89
CA LEU A 213 10.12 8.06 1.88
C LEU A 213 11.11 7.47 2.89
N ASN A 214 10.68 7.24 4.13
CA ASN A 214 11.51 6.62 5.17
C ASN A 214 11.68 5.11 4.97
N LYS A 215 10.66 4.44 4.45
CA LYS A 215 10.69 3.00 4.17
C LYS A 215 11.79 2.64 3.16
N PHE A 216 11.89 3.40 2.07
CA PHE A 216 12.86 3.12 0.99
C PHE A 216 14.23 3.77 1.21
N PHE A 217 14.29 4.92 1.87
CA PHE A 217 15.53 5.69 1.99
C PHE A 217 16.01 5.91 3.43
N GLY A 218 15.19 5.61 4.43
CA GLY A 218 15.56 5.74 5.83
C GLY A 218 16.09 7.14 6.17
N LYS A 219 17.30 7.21 6.72
CA LYS A 219 17.98 8.47 7.07
C LYS A 219 18.44 9.30 5.86
N LYS A 220 18.43 8.75 4.64
CA LYS A 220 18.75 9.46 3.40
C LYS A 220 17.52 10.11 2.76
N ALA A 221 16.37 10.06 3.44
CA ALA A 221 15.13 10.71 3.00
C ALA A 221 15.35 12.21 2.73
N ASN A 222 14.96 12.66 1.55
CA ASN A 222 15.06 14.05 1.12
C ASN A 222 14.11 14.34 -0.05
N GLU A 223 14.06 15.57 -0.50
CA GLU A 223 13.18 16.02 -1.58
C GLU A 223 13.44 15.30 -2.91
N THR A 224 14.71 15.05 -3.27
CA THR A 224 15.08 14.34 -4.49
C THR A 224 14.56 12.90 -4.50
N ASN A 225 14.68 12.22 -3.34
CA ASN A 225 14.14 10.86 -3.17
C ASN A 225 12.61 10.83 -3.22
N ALA A 226 11.93 11.84 -2.64
CA ALA A 226 10.47 11.94 -2.69
C ALA A 226 9.97 12.08 -4.13
N LYS A 227 10.61 12.92 -4.95
CA LYS A 227 10.30 13.09 -6.37
C LYS A 227 10.58 11.82 -7.18
N LEU A 228 11.67 11.09 -6.86
CA LEU A 228 11.96 9.80 -7.50
C LEU A 228 10.85 8.79 -7.21
N LEU A 229 10.45 8.61 -5.94
CA LEU A 229 9.37 7.70 -5.58
C LEU A 229 8.06 8.08 -6.26
N ALA A 230 7.75 9.39 -6.33
CA ALA A 230 6.58 9.88 -7.03
C ALA A 230 6.57 9.41 -8.49
N ASN A 231 7.67 9.58 -9.22
CA ASN A 231 7.76 9.18 -10.63
C ASN A 231 7.60 7.68 -10.82
N VAL A 232 8.23 6.87 -9.96
CA VAL A 232 8.22 5.40 -10.08
C VAL A 232 6.81 4.83 -10.09
N PHE A 233 5.94 5.26 -9.17
CA PHE A 233 4.62 4.66 -9.05
C PHE A 233 3.53 5.39 -9.85
N PHE A 234 3.62 6.72 -9.97
CA PHE A 234 2.54 7.52 -10.54
C PHE A 234 2.32 7.26 -12.04
N PHE A 235 3.38 6.92 -12.76
CA PHE A 235 3.31 6.61 -14.20
C PHE A 235 3.13 5.12 -14.50
N LEU A 236 2.95 4.26 -13.51
CA LEU A 236 2.50 2.89 -13.71
C LEU A 236 1.11 2.85 -14.34
N ARG A 237 0.78 1.74 -15.01
CA ARG A 237 -0.55 1.54 -15.60
C ARG A 237 -1.56 1.30 -14.48
N GLY A 238 -2.67 2.01 -14.49
CA GLY A 238 -3.70 1.96 -13.45
C GLY A 238 -4.13 3.34 -13.00
N THR A 239 -4.93 3.42 -11.95
CA THR A 239 -5.31 4.66 -11.27
C THR A 239 -4.39 4.88 -10.07
N PRO A 240 -3.44 5.84 -10.11
CA PRO A 240 -2.52 6.05 -9.00
C PRO A 240 -3.24 6.66 -7.80
N PHE A 241 -2.94 6.12 -6.61
CA PHE A 241 -3.45 6.62 -5.34
C PHE A 241 -2.34 7.36 -4.60
N ILE A 242 -2.54 8.65 -4.37
CA ILE A 242 -1.65 9.53 -3.61
C ILE A 242 -2.21 9.61 -2.19
N TYR A 243 -1.42 9.20 -1.20
CA TYR A 243 -1.83 9.34 0.19
C TYR A 243 -1.53 10.75 0.71
N GLN A 244 -2.43 11.31 1.53
CA GLN A 244 -2.26 12.66 2.10
C GLN A 244 -0.91 12.83 2.79
N GLY A 245 -0.20 13.92 2.45
CA GLY A 245 1.13 14.23 2.95
C GLY A 245 2.28 13.62 2.13
N GLN A 246 2.02 12.64 1.27
CA GLN A 246 2.99 12.11 0.32
C GLN A 246 3.42 13.19 -0.67
N GLU A 247 2.47 14.03 -1.11
CA GLU A 247 2.66 15.12 -2.07
C GLU A 247 3.50 16.29 -1.54
N ILE A 248 3.76 16.32 -0.25
CA ILE A 248 4.67 17.30 0.37
C ILE A 248 5.90 16.65 1.01
N GLY A 249 6.03 15.31 0.91
CA GLY A 249 7.15 14.57 1.46
C GLY A 249 7.14 14.43 2.98
N MET A 250 5.96 14.27 3.59
CA MET A 250 5.88 13.96 5.02
C MET A 250 6.63 12.67 5.33
N ASP A 251 7.32 12.66 6.47
CA ASP A 251 8.18 11.60 6.93
C ASP A 251 7.66 10.90 8.20
N ASN A 252 8.30 9.78 8.57
CA ASN A 252 8.01 9.08 9.81
C ASN A 252 8.41 9.93 11.02
N PHE A 253 7.70 9.74 12.11
CA PHE A 253 8.02 10.36 13.39
C PHE A 253 8.64 9.35 14.35
N VAL A 254 9.88 9.60 14.77
CA VAL A 254 10.57 8.77 15.75
C VAL A 254 10.05 9.11 17.16
N ARG A 255 9.50 8.12 17.84
CA ARG A 255 9.02 8.19 19.22
C ARG A 255 10.02 7.56 20.17
N ASN A 256 10.12 8.09 21.37
CA ASN A 256 11.10 7.68 22.37
C ASN A 256 10.57 6.65 23.37
N ASP A 257 9.25 6.46 23.41
CA ASP A 257 8.59 5.52 24.31
C ASP A 257 7.38 4.88 23.66
N ILE A 258 7.11 3.62 24.00
CA ILE A 258 5.97 2.87 23.45
C ILE A 258 4.61 3.49 23.83
N SER A 259 4.52 4.20 24.93
CA SER A 259 3.29 4.89 25.34
C SER A 259 2.90 6.05 24.43
N GLU A 260 3.84 6.55 23.58
CA GLU A 260 3.56 7.58 22.58
C GLU A 260 2.84 7.03 21.34
N PHE A 261 2.73 5.73 21.19
CA PHE A 261 1.99 5.10 20.10
C PHE A 261 0.52 4.90 20.52
N ASP A 262 -0.39 5.14 19.58
CA ASP A 262 -1.81 4.84 19.76
C ASP A 262 -2.20 3.50 19.12
N ASP A 263 -1.55 3.15 18.01
CA ASP A 263 -1.80 1.93 17.25
C ASP A 263 -1.62 0.67 18.10
N ILE A 264 -2.69 -0.10 18.27
CA ILE A 264 -2.70 -1.34 19.07
C ILE A 264 -1.79 -2.41 18.47
N ALA A 265 -1.68 -2.50 17.14
CA ALA A 265 -0.76 -3.43 16.48
C ALA A 265 0.69 -3.10 16.81
N SER A 266 1.06 -1.82 16.87
CA SER A 266 2.40 -1.38 17.26
C SER A 266 2.75 -1.77 18.68
N LYS A 267 1.80 -1.63 19.61
CA LYS A 267 1.98 -2.06 21.01
C LYS A 267 2.15 -3.58 21.14
N ASP A 268 1.38 -4.35 20.39
CA ASP A 268 1.52 -5.81 20.35
C ASP A 268 2.88 -6.23 19.77
N GLN A 269 3.30 -5.65 18.66
CA GLN A 269 4.59 -5.94 18.02
C GLN A 269 5.79 -5.61 18.94
N TYR A 270 5.67 -4.54 19.74
CA TYR A 270 6.66 -4.22 20.77
C TYR A 270 6.74 -5.33 21.83
N GLN A 271 5.60 -5.77 22.38
CA GLN A 271 5.56 -6.83 23.39
C GLN A 271 6.08 -8.16 22.85
N ARG A 272 5.77 -8.46 21.59
CA ARG A 272 6.29 -9.65 20.91
C ARG A 272 7.80 -9.62 20.79
N ALA A 273 8.38 -8.51 20.35
CA ALA A 273 9.84 -8.39 20.27
C ALA A 273 10.50 -8.61 21.63
N LEU A 274 9.92 -8.07 22.71
CA LEU A 274 10.39 -8.35 24.08
C LEU A 274 10.27 -9.85 24.44
N GLY A 275 9.16 -10.49 24.08
CA GLY A 275 8.93 -11.92 24.30
C GLY A 275 9.92 -12.83 23.56
N GLU A 276 10.42 -12.39 22.40
CA GLU A 276 11.45 -13.06 21.60
C GLU A 276 12.89 -12.73 22.09
N GLY A 277 13.03 -11.92 23.16
CA GLY A 277 14.31 -11.62 23.81
C GLY A 277 15.04 -10.36 23.30
N PHE A 278 14.41 -9.54 22.47
CA PHE A 278 14.97 -8.25 22.08
C PHE A 278 14.90 -7.25 23.26
N SER A 279 15.84 -6.32 23.30
CA SER A 279 15.80 -5.21 24.27
C SER A 279 14.67 -4.23 23.97
N SER A 280 14.30 -3.41 24.98
CA SER A 280 13.28 -2.36 24.81
C SER A 280 13.66 -1.34 23.73
N GLU A 281 14.94 -1.04 23.57
CA GLU A 281 15.45 -0.13 22.55
C GLU A 281 15.29 -0.74 21.13
N GLU A 282 15.66 -2.01 20.95
CA GLU A 282 15.48 -2.72 19.68
C GLU A 282 14.01 -2.86 19.32
N ALA A 283 13.17 -3.27 20.29
CA ALA A 283 11.73 -3.39 20.08
C ALA A 283 11.10 -2.03 19.67
N LEU A 284 11.50 -0.93 20.32
CA LEU A 284 11.05 0.42 19.96
C LEU A 284 11.54 0.84 18.58
N HIS A 285 12.78 0.48 18.21
CA HIS A 285 13.33 0.74 16.88
C HIS A 285 12.50 0.06 15.78
N PHE A 286 12.12 -1.19 15.95
CA PHE A 286 11.28 -1.93 14.99
C PHE A 286 9.91 -1.26 14.83
N VAL A 287 9.28 -0.90 15.94
CA VAL A 287 7.98 -0.21 15.93
C VAL A 287 8.07 1.17 15.26
N ASN A 288 9.10 1.95 15.56
CA ASN A 288 9.33 3.25 14.89
C ASN A 288 9.45 3.12 13.37
N LYS A 289 10.03 2.03 12.87
CA LYS A 289 10.14 1.80 11.42
C LYS A 289 8.81 1.49 10.76
N ARG A 290 7.92 0.74 11.40
CA ARG A 290 6.76 0.12 10.72
C ARG A 290 5.40 0.59 11.21
N SER A 291 5.30 1.28 12.34
CA SER A 291 4.03 1.71 12.92
C SER A 291 3.16 2.48 11.94
N ARG A 292 1.87 2.16 11.94
CA ARG A 292 0.83 2.88 11.19
C ARG A 292 0.65 4.31 11.67
N ASP A 293 1.00 4.61 12.93
CA ASP A 293 0.95 5.97 13.46
C ASP A 293 1.86 6.96 12.70
N ASN A 294 2.85 6.46 11.97
CA ASN A 294 3.70 7.29 11.12
C ASN A 294 2.90 7.98 9.99
N SER A 295 1.91 7.30 9.43
CA SER A 295 1.05 7.83 8.35
C SER A 295 -0.20 8.54 8.89
N ARG A 296 -0.47 8.44 10.20
CA ARG A 296 -1.67 8.99 10.85
C ARG A 296 -1.41 10.28 11.60
N THR A 297 -0.20 10.83 11.49
CA THR A 297 0.12 12.17 12.02
C THR A 297 -0.74 13.23 11.31
N PRO A 298 -1.11 14.32 12.00
CA PRO A 298 -1.87 15.41 11.38
C PRO A 298 -1.18 15.94 10.12
N MET A 299 -1.99 16.28 9.10
CA MET A 299 -1.50 16.93 7.88
C MET A 299 -0.83 18.26 8.21
N GLN A 300 0.32 18.51 7.60
CA GLN A 300 1.14 19.70 7.83
C GLN A 300 0.77 20.80 6.84
N TRP A 301 -0.27 21.61 7.20
CA TRP A 301 -0.76 22.69 6.35
C TRP A 301 0.15 23.91 6.36
N ASP A 302 0.72 24.26 7.53
CA ASP A 302 1.63 25.38 7.73
C ASP A 302 2.64 25.09 8.84
N ASN A 303 3.52 26.07 9.12
CA ASN A 303 4.56 25.97 10.14
C ASN A 303 4.11 26.34 11.57
N SER A 304 2.82 26.59 11.78
CA SER A 304 2.28 26.92 13.12
C SER A 304 2.38 25.74 14.08
N LYS A 305 2.17 26.01 15.38
CA LYS A 305 2.27 25.02 16.47
C LYS A 305 1.45 23.74 16.20
N ASN A 306 0.25 23.89 15.63
CA ASN A 306 -0.65 22.80 15.32
C ASN A 306 -0.68 22.50 13.79
N ALA A 307 0.36 22.90 13.08
CA ALA A 307 0.51 22.66 11.63
C ALA A 307 -0.70 23.15 10.81
N GLY A 308 -1.37 24.20 11.21
CA GLY A 308 -2.59 24.69 10.56
C GLY A 308 -3.83 23.81 10.77
N PHE A 309 -3.70 22.67 11.47
CA PHE A 309 -4.80 21.74 11.72
C PHE A 309 -5.81 22.29 12.73
N SER A 310 -5.34 23.08 13.69
CA SER A 310 -6.16 23.83 14.64
C SER A 310 -5.58 25.22 14.88
N LYS A 311 -6.48 26.22 14.98
CA LYS A 311 -6.12 27.60 15.36
C LYS A 311 -5.99 27.76 16.88
N ASP A 312 -6.57 26.84 17.66
CA ASP A 312 -6.41 26.84 19.11
C ASP A 312 -5.07 26.21 19.49
N GLU A 313 -4.15 27.04 19.95
CA GLU A 313 -2.82 26.61 20.38
C GLU A 313 -2.81 25.65 21.57
N ASN A 314 -3.92 25.56 22.32
CA ASN A 314 -4.07 24.63 23.45
C ASN A 314 -4.66 23.29 23.02
N SER A 315 -5.15 23.16 21.78
CA SER A 315 -5.67 21.90 21.30
C SER A 315 -4.56 20.84 21.23
N LYS A 316 -4.93 19.60 21.55
CA LYS A 316 -4.04 18.44 21.42
C LYS A 316 -4.52 17.60 20.25
N SER A 317 -3.61 17.29 19.33
CA SER A 317 -3.88 16.32 18.25
C SER A 317 -4.02 14.91 18.83
N TRP A 318 -4.80 14.07 18.18
CA TRP A 318 -4.92 12.66 18.54
C TRP A 318 -3.55 11.96 18.45
N ILE A 319 -2.92 11.97 17.27
CA ILE A 319 -1.52 11.55 17.09
C ILE A 319 -0.63 12.79 17.18
N LYS A 320 0.48 12.68 17.89
CA LYS A 320 1.43 13.77 18.10
C LYS A 320 2.01 14.24 16.76
N LEU A 321 2.15 15.55 16.61
CA LEU A 321 2.85 16.15 15.46
C LEU A 321 4.33 15.76 15.44
N THR A 322 4.87 15.61 14.26
CA THR A 322 6.28 15.20 14.05
C THR A 322 7.29 16.26 14.45
N GLY A 323 6.89 17.53 14.44
CA GLY A 323 7.80 18.68 14.53
C GLY A 323 8.40 19.11 13.19
N SER A 324 8.27 18.28 12.15
CA SER A 324 8.80 18.59 10.81
C SER A 324 7.97 19.63 10.04
N GLN A 325 6.79 20.02 10.54
CA GLN A 325 5.97 21.08 9.93
C GLN A 325 6.72 22.42 9.79
N ALA A 326 7.76 22.64 10.59
CA ALA A 326 8.60 23.85 10.46
C ALA A 326 9.34 23.93 9.09
N THR A 327 9.58 22.79 8.44
CA THR A 327 10.31 22.70 7.17
C THR A 327 9.55 21.97 6.07
N THR A 328 8.53 21.19 6.42
CA THR A 328 7.73 20.39 5.49
C THR A 328 6.27 20.70 5.71
N ASN A 329 5.71 21.59 4.90
CA ASN A 329 4.30 21.97 4.99
C ASN A 329 3.78 22.46 3.64
N VAL A 330 2.46 22.50 3.50
CA VAL A 330 1.78 22.93 2.25
C VAL A 330 2.04 24.39 1.95
N ALA A 331 1.97 25.28 2.96
CA ALA A 331 2.07 26.73 2.76
C ALA A 331 3.40 27.15 2.12
N ASP A 332 4.51 26.51 2.54
CA ASP A 332 5.84 26.78 1.98
C ASP A 332 5.99 26.20 0.57
N GLN A 333 5.38 25.02 0.30
CA GLN A 333 5.58 24.31 -0.97
C GLN A 333 4.64 24.75 -2.09
N ILE A 334 3.45 25.28 -1.80
CA ILE A 334 2.41 25.56 -2.80
C ILE A 334 2.84 26.58 -3.87
N ASN A 335 3.72 27.51 -3.51
CA ASN A 335 4.24 28.56 -4.40
C ASN A 335 5.68 28.30 -4.86
N ASP A 336 6.35 27.28 -4.34
CA ASP A 336 7.67 26.88 -4.79
C ASP A 336 7.57 25.94 -5.99
N LYS A 337 8.01 26.42 -7.16
CA LYS A 337 7.99 25.66 -8.42
C LYS A 337 8.86 24.38 -8.39
N ASN A 338 9.82 24.32 -7.50
CA ASN A 338 10.73 23.21 -7.37
C ASN A 338 10.32 22.23 -6.25
N SER A 339 9.28 22.55 -5.48
CA SER A 339 8.83 21.70 -4.37
C SER A 339 8.33 20.31 -4.81
N ILE A 340 8.19 19.40 -3.86
CA ILE A 340 7.57 18.09 -4.06
C ILE A 340 6.12 18.28 -4.50
N PHE A 341 5.38 19.19 -3.88
CA PHE A 341 3.99 19.53 -4.24
C PHE A 341 3.86 19.95 -5.70
N SER A 342 4.71 20.88 -6.16
CA SER A 342 4.72 21.34 -7.55
C SER A 342 5.10 20.23 -8.53
N HIS A 343 5.95 19.30 -8.12
CA HIS A 343 6.29 18.10 -8.89
C HIS A 343 5.07 17.19 -9.09
N TYR A 344 4.32 16.88 -8.03
CA TYR A 344 3.06 16.12 -8.13
C TYR A 344 2.03 16.83 -9.01
N LYS A 345 1.88 18.13 -8.85
CA LYS A 345 0.97 18.93 -9.70
C LYS A 345 1.32 18.81 -11.18
N LYS A 346 2.62 18.89 -11.53
CA LYS A 346 3.10 18.70 -12.90
C LYS A 346 2.83 17.27 -13.42
N MET A 347 3.02 16.26 -12.59
CA MET A 347 2.75 14.87 -12.95
C MET A 347 1.26 14.63 -13.25
N ILE A 348 0.39 15.20 -12.42
CA ILE A 348 -1.07 15.13 -12.59
C ILE A 348 -1.48 15.80 -13.90
N ASP A 349 -0.96 17.01 -14.16
CA ASP A 349 -1.24 17.76 -15.38
C ASP A 349 -0.80 16.99 -16.64
N LEU A 350 0.41 16.43 -16.66
CA LEU A 350 0.89 15.60 -17.76
C LEU A 350 0.00 14.39 -18.04
N ARG A 351 -0.54 13.77 -17.00
CA ARG A 351 -1.40 12.59 -17.13
C ARG A 351 -2.83 12.96 -17.57
N GLN A 352 -3.33 14.14 -17.21
CA GLN A 352 -4.70 14.56 -17.51
C GLN A 352 -4.81 15.41 -18.78
N ASN A 353 -3.88 16.31 -19.02
CA ASN A 353 -4.03 17.37 -20.02
C ASN A 353 -2.91 17.43 -21.07
N GLY A 354 -1.81 16.74 -20.87
CA GLY A 354 -0.64 16.81 -21.74
C GLY A 354 -0.80 16.06 -23.06
N LYS A 355 0.06 16.36 -24.04
CA LYS A 355 0.19 15.65 -25.32
C LYS A 355 0.30 14.12 -25.16
N TYR A 356 0.84 13.67 -24.04
CA TYR A 356 1.09 12.26 -23.72
C TYR A 356 0.07 11.69 -22.72
N SER A 357 -1.03 12.39 -22.42
CA SER A 357 -2.01 11.99 -21.41
C SER A 357 -2.59 10.60 -21.68
N ASP A 358 -3.00 10.30 -22.93
CA ASP A 358 -3.49 8.97 -23.31
C ASP A 358 -2.42 7.89 -23.11
N CYS A 359 -1.18 8.18 -23.49
CA CYS A 359 -0.05 7.26 -23.32
C CYS A 359 0.23 6.96 -21.84
N LEU A 360 0.22 8.01 -21.01
CA LEU A 360 0.48 7.88 -19.57
C LEU A 360 -0.70 7.26 -18.80
N THR A 361 -1.91 7.39 -19.31
CA THR A 361 -3.12 6.82 -18.69
C THR A 361 -3.39 5.41 -19.23
N PHE A 362 -3.63 5.26 -20.51
CA PHE A 362 -4.12 4.02 -21.12
C PHE A 362 -3.03 3.17 -21.79
N GLY A 363 -1.84 3.72 -22.00
CA GLY A 363 -0.76 3.01 -22.67
C GLY A 363 -0.37 1.72 -21.98
N ASP A 364 0.11 0.76 -22.77
CA ASP A 364 0.63 -0.50 -22.25
C ASP A 364 1.88 -0.25 -21.42
N PHE A 365 2.05 -1.07 -20.38
CA PHE A 365 3.28 -1.15 -19.62
C PHE A 365 4.24 -2.13 -20.28
N ILE A 366 5.46 -1.71 -20.52
CA ILE A 366 6.55 -2.56 -21.02
C ILE A 366 7.68 -2.48 -20.01
N SER A 367 8.05 -3.61 -19.43
CA SER A 367 9.19 -3.71 -18.52
C SER A 367 10.52 -3.52 -19.27
N VAL A 368 11.47 -2.84 -18.63
CA VAL A 368 12.84 -2.66 -19.15
C VAL A 368 13.82 -3.29 -18.15
N PRO A 369 14.12 -4.60 -18.29
CA PRO A 369 14.97 -5.34 -17.37
C PRO A 369 16.45 -5.11 -17.67
N LEU A 370 16.98 -3.95 -17.22
CA LEU A 370 18.37 -3.57 -17.38
C LEU A 370 19.31 -4.47 -16.54
N GLU A 371 20.54 -4.70 -17.02
CA GLU A 371 21.59 -5.39 -16.25
C GLU A 371 21.94 -4.63 -14.98
N ASN A 372 21.87 -3.29 -15.00
CA ASN A 372 22.09 -2.47 -13.84
C ASN A 372 20.95 -2.63 -12.81
N GLU A 373 21.24 -3.33 -11.71
CA GLU A 373 20.28 -3.63 -10.65
C GLU A 373 19.86 -2.41 -9.81
N LYS A 374 20.53 -1.25 -9.99
CA LYS A 374 20.19 0.00 -9.28
C LYS A 374 19.16 0.85 -10.04
N ILE A 375 18.79 0.42 -11.24
CA ILE A 375 17.87 1.17 -12.09
C ILE A 375 16.52 0.47 -12.16
N ILE A 376 15.45 1.25 -12.00
CA ILE A 376 14.07 0.85 -12.30
C ILE A 376 13.63 1.61 -13.53
N ALA A 377 13.39 0.91 -14.64
CA ALA A 377 12.96 1.50 -15.89
C ALA A 377 11.79 0.73 -16.50
N TYR A 378 10.85 1.47 -17.10
CA TYR A 378 9.74 0.91 -17.85
C TYR A 378 9.28 1.88 -18.93
N VAL A 379 8.58 1.40 -19.93
CA VAL A 379 8.00 2.22 -21.00
C VAL A 379 6.48 2.14 -20.97
N ARG A 380 5.82 3.29 -21.13
CA ARG A 380 4.41 3.37 -21.47
C ARG A 380 4.27 3.54 -22.97
N LYS A 381 3.44 2.72 -23.62
CA LYS A 381 3.24 2.73 -25.08
C LYS A 381 1.77 2.86 -25.42
N TYR A 382 1.44 3.86 -26.23
CA TYR A 382 0.10 4.02 -26.78
C TYR A 382 0.17 4.51 -28.22
N LYS A 383 -0.35 3.70 -29.14
CA LYS A 383 -0.21 3.95 -30.60
C LYS A 383 1.28 4.17 -30.96
N ASN A 384 1.60 5.34 -31.52
CA ASN A 384 2.96 5.71 -31.92
C ASN A 384 3.76 6.45 -30.81
N GLN A 385 3.16 6.65 -29.63
CA GLN A 385 3.81 7.31 -28.52
C GLN A 385 4.48 6.29 -27.61
N LYS A 386 5.70 6.59 -27.19
CA LYS A 386 6.44 5.83 -26.17
C LYS A 386 7.05 6.81 -25.19
N VAL A 387 6.83 6.58 -23.91
CA VAL A 387 7.37 7.39 -22.81
C VAL A 387 8.13 6.47 -21.88
N LEU A 388 9.41 6.72 -21.74
CA LEU A 388 10.31 6.02 -20.82
C LEU A 388 10.25 6.69 -19.46
N CYS A 389 10.01 5.92 -18.41
CA CYS A 389 10.27 6.29 -17.04
C CYS A 389 11.51 5.53 -16.56
N ILE A 390 12.55 6.25 -16.13
CA ILE A 390 13.82 5.66 -15.70
C ILE A 390 14.33 6.33 -14.43
N ASN A 391 14.74 5.50 -13.45
CA ASN A 391 14.96 5.91 -12.08
C ASN A 391 16.22 5.26 -11.50
N ASN A 392 17.17 6.07 -11.05
CA ASN A 392 18.36 5.60 -10.34
C ASN A 392 18.10 5.55 -8.82
N PHE A 393 17.98 4.35 -8.25
CA PHE A 393 17.76 4.12 -6.82
C PHE A 393 19.04 4.12 -5.97
N SER A 394 20.18 4.51 -6.54
CA SER A 394 21.45 4.62 -5.79
C SER A 394 21.85 6.08 -5.57
N ASP A 395 22.68 6.30 -4.58
CA ASP A 395 23.30 7.61 -4.29
C ASP A 395 24.50 7.94 -5.19
N LYS A 396 24.80 7.10 -6.16
CA LYS A 396 25.90 7.26 -7.11
C LYS A 396 25.39 7.42 -8.53
N LYS A 397 26.17 8.10 -9.36
CA LYS A 397 25.93 8.12 -10.81
C LYS A 397 25.83 6.69 -11.37
N GLN A 398 24.91 6.49 -12.28
CA GLN A 398 24.71 5.24 -13.00
C GLN A 398 24.69 5.53 -14.51
N GLN A 399 25.24 4.61 -15.29
CA GLN A 399 25.20 4.64 -16.74
C GLN A 399 24.26 3.59 -17.25
N VAL A 400 23.52 3.91 -18.32
CA VAL A 400 22.57 3.03 -18.97
C VAL A 400 22.77 3.14 -20.49
N GLU A 401 23.06 2.03 -21.14
CA GLU A 401 23.14 1.94 -22.58
C GLU A 401 21.73 2.08 -23.19
N LEU A 402 21.53 3.04 -24.10
CA LEU A 402 20.25 3.20 -24.78
C LEU A 402 19.88 1.98 -25.63
N SER A 403 20.87 1.21 -26.08
CA SER A 403 20.70 -0.06 -26.78
C SER A 403 20.02 -1.14 -25.96
N GLU A 404 20.25 -1.21 -24.62
CA GLU A 404 19.54 -2.14 -23.74
C GLU A 404 18.05 -1.79 -23.65
N ILE A 405 17.72 -0.50 -23.55
CA ILE A 405 16.35 -0.02 -23.53
C ILE A 405 15.68 -0.35 -24.87
N ALA A 406 16.34 -0.03 -26.00
CA ALA A 406 15.84 -0.32 -27.33
C ALA A 406 15.51 -1.82 -27.52
N LYS A 407 16.43 -2.69 -27.09
CA LYS A 407 16.25 -4.14 -27.13
C LYS A 407 15.02 -4.60 -26.33
N SER A 408 14.82 -4.03 -25.13
CA SER A 408 13.70 -4.38 -24.25
C SER A 408 12.33 -4.05 -24.85
N ILE A 409 12.25 -3.06 -25.74
CA ILE A 409 11.01 -2.65 -26.41
C ILE A 409 10.95 -3.06 -27.88
N SER A 410 11.85 -3.95 -28.32
CA SER A 410 11.95 -4.46 -29.71
C SER A 410 12.17 -3.36 -30.75
N GLU A 411 12.95 -2.34 -30.42
CA GLU A 411 13.39 -1.29 -31.35
C GLU A 411 14.88 -1.47 -31.72
N LYS A 412 15.27 -0.93 -32.87
CA LYS A 412 16.69 -0.95 -33.28
C LYS A 412 17.53 0.06 -32.54
N GLU A 413 16.97 1.24 -32.34
CA GLU A 413 17.56 2.35 -31.60
C GLU A 413 16.46 3.21 -30.97
N ILE A 414 16.82 3.97 -29.93
CA ILE A 414 15.95 4.99 -29.35
C ILE A 414 16.71 6.31 -29.27
N LYS A 415 15.95 7.41 -29.32
CA LYS A 415 16.46 8.76 -29.10
C LYS A 415 15.60 9.43 -28.04
N LEU A 416 16.24 10.06 -27.08
CA LEU A 416 15.54 10.86 -26.08
C LEU A 416 15.11 12.16 -26.73
N ALA A 417 13.82 12.47 -26.69
CA ALA A 417 13.24 13.67 -27.30
C ALA A 417 12.68 14.62 -26.22
N ASP A 418 11.36 14.72 -26.07
CA ASP A 418 10.73 15.63 -25.09
C ASP A 418 10.98 15.14 -23.65
N ILE A 419 11.69 15.94 -22.84
CA ILE A 419 11.86 15.68 -21.42
C ILE A 419 10.62 16.19 -20.69
N LEU A 420 9.82 15.28 -20.18
CA LEU A 420 8.55 15.59 -19.53
C LEU A 420 8.73 15.90 -18.04
N ILE A 421 9.52 15.06 -17.36
CA ILE A 421 9.89 15.22 -15.95
C ILE A 421 11.37 14.93 -15.79
N ASN A 422 12.05 15.74 -14.99
CA ASN A 422 13.38 15.51 -14.43
C ASN A 422 13.40 16.10 -13.03
N ASN A 423 13.87 15.35 -12.04
CA ASN A 423 14.06 15.87 -10.68
C ASN A 423 15.44 16.52 -10.48
N TYR A 424 16.21 16.69 -11.56
CA TYR A 424 17.45 17.43 -11.68
C TYR A 424 17.32 18.52 -12.77
N GLU A 425 18.27 19.45 -12.83
CA GLU A 425 18.29 20.48 -13.86
C GLU A 425 18.76 19.94 -15.21
N ASN A 426 19.77 19.08 -15.20
CA ASN A 426 20.45 18.63 -16.41
C ASN A 426 20.28 17.12 -16.65
N ILE A 427 20.45 16.74 -17.92
CA ILE A 427 20.55 15.36 -18.39
C ILE A 427 21.85 15.20 -19.14
N GLU A 428 22.63 14.20 -18.77
CA GLU A 428 23.87 13.84 -19.46
C GLU A 428 23.58 12.66 -20.39
N ASN A 429 23.62 12.90 -21.71
CA ASN A 429 23.34 11.90 -22.73
C ASN A 429 24.15 12.19 -23.99
N ASP A 430 24.95 11.25 -24.46
CA ASP A 430 25.77 11.36 -25.68
C ASP A 430 25.12 10.69 -26.92
N GLY A 431 23.86 10.26 -26.79
CA GLY A 431 23.13 9.54 -27.84
C GLY A 431 23.31 8.03 -27.83
N LYS A 432 24.16 7.48 -26.98
CA LYS A 432 24.37 6.04 -26.76
C LYS A 432 24.21 5.67 -25.30
N VAL A 433 24.74 6.50 -24.40
CA VAL A 433 24.75 6.31 -22.96
C VAL A 433 23.97 7.43 -22.30
N LEU A 434 23.01 7.08 -21.49
CA LEU A 434 22.33 7.98 -20.54
C LEU A 434 23.01 7.85 -19.19
N VAL A 435 23.48 8.99 -18.64
CA VAL A 435 24.05 9.07 -17.29
C VAL A 435 23.01 9.65 -16.36
N LEU A 436 22.73 8.96 -15.29
CA LEU A 436 21.78 9.38 -14.25
C LEU A 436 22.55 9.72 -12.98
N GLU A 437 22.36 10.92 -12.45
CA GLU A 437 22.88 11.32 -11.14
C GLU A 437 22.31 10.43 -10.00
N GLY A 438 22.91 10.50 -8.82
CA GLY A 438 22.37 9.78 -7.66
C GLY A 438 20.92 10.19 -7.39
N TYR A 439 20.01 9.21 -7.38
CA TYR A 439 18.57 9.42 -7.21
C TYR A 439 17.90 10.25 -8.32
N GLN A 440 18.51 10.35 -9.49
CA GLN A 440 17.85 11.01 -10.63
C GLN A 440 16.73 10.15 -11.19
N SER A 441 15.65 10.81 -11.56
CA SER A 441 14.45 10.21 -12.13
C SER A 441 13.99 11.03 -13.33
N LEU A 442 13.78 10.34 -14.46
CA LEU A 442 13.35 10.95 -15.72
C LEU A 442 12.05 10.32 -16.22
N LEU A 443 11.20 11.19 -16.77
CA LEU A 443 10.13 10.81 -17.68
C LEU A 443 10.41 11.47 -19.02
N VAL A 444 10.62 10.70 -20.08
CA VAL A 444 11.11 11.21 -21.37
C VAL A 444 10.47 10.47 -22.54
N GLN A 445 10.11 11.20 -23.61
CA GLN A 445 9.67 10.58 -24.85
C GLN A 445 10.85 9.91 -25.56
N ILE A 446 10.62 8.73 -26.12
CA ILE A 446 11.57 7.96 -26.90
C ILE A 446 11.00 7.56 -28.26
#